data_39e3523f525dfc800cb992a30c9f4d76
#
_entry.id   39e3523f525dfc800cb992a30c9f4d76
#
_cell.length_a   1.000
_cell.length_b   1.000
_cell.length_c   1.000
_cell.angle_alpha   90.00
_cell.angle_beta   90.00
_cell.angle_gamma   90.00
#
_symmetry.space_group_name_H-M   'P 1'
#
loop_
_entity.id
_entity.type
_entity.pdbx_description
1 polymer ?
#
loop_
_entity_poly.entity_id
_entity_poly.type
_entity_poly.pdbx_seq_one_letter_code
_entity_poly.pdbx_strand_id
1 'polypeptide(L)'
;VRTGMDIGNTVNLSGIEAGRIRQMVICGMGGSAIGGDVLRVYAEALSPIPITVTRGYHVPAFVGAGTLVAVLSYSGGTEESLSAYEDARVRGAQCVVITSGGVLLERAEAEDVPAAVIPGGLAPRSALGYLFFPLLMIAARLDVLDIQQSTLTALVEMLETATKEYADYLDRDNQAIVIAEKLVGRLPVLYAAQAGMEAVLIRWRCQIEENAKMLAYSNVFPEMNHNEIVGWEQSPDLLRRIAVLV
;
A
#
# COMPACT_ATOMS: atom_id res chain seq x y z
N VAL A 1 11.90 -7.82 -1.22
CA VAL A 1 11.29 -8.26 0.04
C VAL A 1 12.33 -8.28 1.15
N ARG A 2 13.32 -9.17 1.13
CA ARG A 2 14.33 -9.31 2.21
C ARG A 2 15.00 -7.98 2.55
N THR A 3 15.52 -7.26 1.56
CA THR A 3 16.12 -5.93 1.75
C THR A 3 15.15 -4.94 2.42
N GLY A 4 13.87 -4.95 2.05
CA GLY A 4 12.87 -4.08 2.68
C GLY A 4 12.64 -4.45 4.15
N MET A 5 12.60 -5.75 4.47
CA MET A 5 12.52 -6.21 5.86
C MET A 5 13.77 -5.80 6.67
N ASP A 6 14.96 -5.96 6.09
CA ASP A 6 16.22 -5.58 6.75
C ASP A 6 16.26 -4.08 7.07
N ILE A 7 15.83 -3.23 6.13
CA ILE A 7 15.72 -1.77 6.34
C ILE A 7 14.77 -1.48 7.52
N GLY A 8 13.57 -2.06 7.53
CA GLY A 8 12.62 -1.86 8.62
C GLY A 8 13.11 -2.39 9.97
N ASN A 9 13.90 -3.47 9.98
CA ASN A 9 14.48 -4.03 11.18
C ASN A 9 15.65 -3.19 11.74
N THR A 10 16.37 -2.47 10.90
CA THR A 10 17.58 -1.73 11.28
C THR A 10 17.36 -0.24 11.50
N VAL A 11 16.21 0.31 11.08
CA VAL A 11 15.92 1.74 11.31
C VAL A 11 15.95 2.06 12.81
N ASN A 12 16.59 3.18 13.15
CA ASN A 12 16.64 3.65 14.53
C ASN A 12 15.28 4.27 14.94
N LEU A 13 14.58 3.61 15.86
CA LEU A 13 13.28 4.04 16.39
C LEU A 13 13.37 4.64 17.81
N SER A 14 14.56 5.00 18.28
CA SER A 14 14.77 5.48 19.66
C SER A 14 13.97 6.72 20.05
N GLY A 15 13.51 7.51 19.07
CA GLY A 15 12.64 8.68 19.28
C GLY A 15 11.15 8.37 19.39
N ILE A 16 10.74 7.08 19.31
CA ILE A 16 9.33 6.67 19.35
C ILE A 16 9.01 5.91 20.62
N GLU A 17 8.03 6.36 21.37
CA GLU A 17 7.53 5.72 22.59
C GLU A 17 6.40 4.75 22.24
N ALA A 18 6.70 3.47 21.95
CA ALA A 18 5.72 2.46 21.55
C ALA A 18 4.53 2.37 22.52
N GLY A 19 4.77 2.39 23.81
CA GLY A 19 3.74 2.31 24.85
C GLY A 19 2.72 3.47 24.86
N ARG A 20 2.98 4.55 24.13
CA ARG A 20 2.07 5.70 23.97
C ARG A 20 1.24 5.63 22.70
N ILE A 21 1.54 4.75 21.78
CA ILE A 21 0.80 4.63 20.51
C ILE A 21 -0.60 4.07 20.80
N ARG A 22 -1.62 4.79 20.36
CA ARG A 22 -3.05 4.42 20.49
C ARG A 22 -3.71 4.23 19.14
N GLN A 23 -3.07 4.70 18.08
CA GLN A 23 -3.53 4.61 16.70
C GLN A 23 -2.36 4.87 15.74
N MET A 24 -2.47 4.37 14.52
CA MET A 24 -1.50 4.61 13.46
C MET A 24 -2.17 5.29 12.28
N VAL A 25 -1.52 6.31 11.72
CA VAL A 25 -1.92 6.95 10.47
C VAL A 25 -0.80 6.80 9.46
N ILE A 26 -1.14 6.35 8.26
CA ILE A 26 -0.19 6.18 7.16
C ILE A 26 -0.53 7.22 6.10
N CYS A 27 0.44 8.09 5.81
CA CYS A 27 0.29 9.16 4.82
C CYS A 27 1.09 8.81 3.57
N GLY A 28 0.49 8.98 2.39
CA GLY A 28 1.16 8.76 1.12
C GLY A 28 0.23 8.92 -0.06
N MET A 29 0.79 8.90 -1.27
CA MET A 29 0.03 8.99 -2.52
C MET A 29 0.32 7.79 -3.43
N GLY A 30 -0.65 7.39 -4.26
CA GLY A 30 -0.48 6.36 -5.30
C GLY A 30 0.22 5.10 -4.82
N GLY A 31 1.37 4.78 -5.44
CA GLY A 31 2.18 3.61 -5.09
C GLY A 31 2.74 3.61 -3.66
N SER A 32 2.92 4.78 -3.04
CA SER A 32 3.36 4.87 -1.65
C SER A 32 2.21 4.59 -0.68
N ALA A 33 1.00 5.05 -0.97
CA ALA A 33 -0.16 4.83 -0.11
C ALA A 33 -0.65 3.38 -0.11
N ILE A 34 -0.54 2.68 -1.25
CA ILE A 34 -1.06 1.31 -1.36
C ILE A 34 -0.38 0.32 -0.42
N GLY A 35 0.90 0.55 -0.08
CA GLY A 35 1.57 -0.23 0.97
C GLY A 35 0.88 -0.06 2.33
N GLY A 36 0.40 1.15 2.61
CA GLY A 36 -0.42 1.44 3.79
C GLY A 36 -1.77 0.72 3.77
N ASP A 37 -2.46 0.69 2.63
CA ASP A 37 -3.74 -0.04 2.52
C ASP A 37 -3.55 -1.54 2.73
N VAL A 38 -2.49 -2.12 2.17
CA VAL A 38 -2.18 -3.54 2.38
C VAL A 38 -1.92 -3.81 3.86
N LEU A 39 -1.14 -2.94 4.54
CA LEU A 39 -0.92 -3.07 5.98
C LEU A 39 -2.23 -2.95 6.75
N ARG A 40 -3.04 -1.92 6.47
CA ARG A 40 -4.31 -1.67 7.15
C ARG A 40 -5.23 -2.89 7.08
N VAL A 41 -5.40 -3.43 5.88
CA VAL A 41 -6.25 -4.59 5.64
C VAL A 41 -5.70 -5.83 6.33
N TYR A 42 -4.39 -6.10 6.22
CA TYR A 42 -3.76 -7.23 6.88
C TYR A 42 -3.87 -7.14 8.41
N ALA A 43 -3.72 -5.94 8.95
CA ALA A 43 -3.74 -5.70 10.38
C ALA A 43 -5.16 -5.62 10.99
N GLU A 44 -6.22 -5.53 10.17
CA GLU A 44 -7.59 -5.31 10.66
C GLU A 44 -8.04 -6.32 11.72
N ALA A 45 -7.64 -7.59 11.56
CA ALA A 45 -7.95 -8.65 12.51
C ALA A 45 -6.84 -8.90 13.56
N LEU A 46 -5.68 -8.23 13.45
CA LEU A 46 -4.48 -8.53 14.23
C LEU A 46 -4.04 -7.39 15.13
N SER A 47 -4.27 -6.15 14.71
CA SER A 47 -3.84 -4.98 15.44
C SER A 47 -4.81 -4.62 16.57
N PRO A 48 -4.30 -4.37 17.80
CA PRO A 48 -5.13 -3.90 18.91
C PRO A 48 -5.50 -2.41 18.78
N ILE A 49 -4.95 -1.69 17.81
CA ILE A 49 -5.17 -0.26 17.61
C ILE A 49 -5.64 0.01 16.16
N PRO A 50 -6.42 1.08 15.94
CA PRO A 50 -6.86 1.43 14.60
C PRO A 50 -5.70 1.91 13.72
N ILE A 51 -5.74 1.49 12.44
CA ILE A 51 -4.82 1.94 11.39
C ILE A 51 -5.62 2.65 10.30
N THR A 52 -5.24 3.88 9.98
CA THR A 52 -5.90 4.71 8.96
C THR A 52 -4.90 5.08 7.88
N VAL A 53 -5.33 5.05 6.62
CA VAL A 53 -4.54 5.54 5.47
C VAL A 53 -5.14 6.85 4.98
N THR A 54 -4.32 7.88 4.81
CA THR A 54 -4.74 9.17 4.27
C THR A 54 -3.96 9.54 3.01
N ARG A 55 -4.69 10.15 2.06
CA ARG A 55 -4.17 10.62 0.78
C ARG A 55 -4.56 12.07 0.60
N GLY A 56 -3.82 12.96 1.22
CA GLY A 56 -4.12 14.38 1.15
C GLY A 56 -3.08 15.23 1.86
N TYR A 57 -3.33 16.51 1.89
CA TYR A 57 -2.42 17.51 2.45
C TYR A 57 -2.44 17.56 3.98
N HIS A 58 -3.47 17.02 4.62
CA HIS A 58 -3.65 17.10 6.07
C HIS A 58 -3.87 15.72 6.68
N VAL A 59 -3.38 15.57 7.89
CA VAL A 59 -3.72 14.40 8.70
C VAL A 59 -5.11 14.54 9.33
N PRO A 60 -5.81 13.44 9.65
CA PRO A 60 -7.10 13.47 10.32
C PRO A 60 -7.08 14.28 11.63
N ALA A 61 -8.21 14.88 11.99
CA ALA A 61 -8.33 15.76 13.16
C ALA A 61 -7.96 15.10 14.50
N PHE A 62 -8.07 13.77 14.59
CA PHE A 62 -7.73 13.01 15.80
C PHE A 62 -6.21 12.80 16.02
N VAL A 63 -5.37 13.16 15.05
CA VAL A 63 -3.91 13.01 15.14
C VAL A 63 -3.35 13.93 16.22
N GLY A 64 -2.49 13.37 17.06
CA GLY A 64 -1.83 14.06 18.17
C GLY A 64 -0.77 13.16 18.83
N ALA A 65 -0.36 13.49 20.05
CA ALA A 65 0.75 12.84 20.77
C ALA A 65 0.63 11.31 20.94
N GLY A 66 -0.60 10.76 20.91
CA GLY A 66 -0.86 9.31 20.96
C GLY A 66 -0.90 8.64 19.58
N THR A 67 -0.53 9.34 18.52
CA THR A 67 -0.59 8.82 17.16
C THR A 67 0.81 8.56 16.62
N LEU A 68 1.03 7.37 16.06
CA LEU A 68 2.16 7.10 15.17
C LEU A 68 1.77 7.50 13.74
N VAL A 69 2.49 8.43 13.14
CA VAL A 69 2.29 8.82 11.73
C VAL A 69 3.44 8.31 10.89
N ALA A 70 3.17 7.36 10.01
CA ALA A 70 4.13 6.87 9.02
C ALA A 70 3.93 7.63 7.70
N VAL A 71 4.92 8.40 7.28
CA VAL A 71 4.87 9.17 6.04
C VAL A 71 5.68 8.48 4.95
N LEU A 72 4.99 8.06 3.90
CA LEU A 72 5.56 7.30 2.79
C LEU A 72 5.61 8.17 1.54
N SER A 73 6.81 8.42 1.02
CA SER A 73 7.01 9.06 -0.27
C SER A 73 8.25 8.49 -0.93
N TYR A 74 8.08 7.73 -2.02
CA TYR A 74 9.23 7.13 -2.71
C TYR A 74 10.23 8.19 -3.15
N SER A 75 9.78 9.27 -3.79
CA SER A 75 10.64 10.38 -4.24
C SER A 75 11.09 11.32 -3.12
N GLY A 76 10.38 11.34 -2.00
CA GLY A 76 10.55 12.31 -0.91
C GLY A 76 10.16 13.76 -1.26
N GLY A 77 9.56 13.98 -2.44
CA GLY A 77 9.17 15.31 -2.91
C GLY A 77 7.66 15.48 -3.15
N THR A 78 6.83 14.50 -2.77
CA THR A 78 5.37 14.57 -2.95
C THR A 78 4.78 15.64 -2.03
N GLU A 79 4.14 16.66 -2.59
CA GLU A 79 3.62 17.82 -1.84
C GLU A 79 2.65 17.42 -0.73
N GLU A 80 1.71 16.52 -1.02
CA GLU A 80 0.75 16.01 -0.05
C GLU A 80 1.44 15.31 1.13
N SER A 81 2.48 14.51 0.84
CA SER A 81 3.23 13.80 1.89
C SER A 81 4.04 14.77 2.75
N LEU A 82 4.64 15.80 2.15
CA LEU A 82 5.37 16.84 2.87
C LEU A 82 4.44 17.66 3.76
N SER A 83 3.28 18.06 3.25
CA SER A 83 2.28 18.81 4.01
C SER A 83 1.69 17.98 5.15
N ALA A 84 1.39 16.69 4.91
CA ALA A 84 0.89 15.79 5.95
C ALA A 84 1.96 15.55 7.04
N TYR A 85 3.24 15.47 6.67
CA TYR A 85 4.35 15.38 7.61
C TYR A 85 4.40 16.60 8.52
N GLU A 86 4.38 17.81 7.96
CA GLU A 86 4.38 19.07 8.71
C GLU A 86 3.18 19.17 9.66
N ASP A 87 1.96 18.86 9.18
CA ASP A 87 0.74 18.89 9.98
C ASP A 87 0.82 17.88 11.14
N ALA A 88 1.34 16.68 10.92
CA ALA A 88 1.54 15.67 11.95
C ALA A 88 2.54 16.15 13.03
N ARG A 89 3.66 16.77 12.61
CA ARG A 89 4.68 17.32 13.53
C ARG A 89 4.12 18.46 14.38
N VAL A 90 3.40 19.39 13.77
CA VAL A 90 2.76 20.51 14.49
C VAL A 90 1.76 20.02 15.56
N ARG A 91 1.07 18.89 15.29
CA ARG A 91 0.13 18.28 16.24
C ARG A 91 0.81 17.41 17.30
N GLY A 92 2.13 17.30 17.27
CA GLY A 92 2.90 16.54 18.26
C GLY A 92 2.80 15.03 18.08
N ALA A 93 2.47 14.53 16.89
CA ALA A 93 2.48 13.12 16.59
C ALA A 93 3.90 12.55 16.57
N GLN A 94 4.02 11.28 16.90
CA GLN A 94 5.25 10.53 16.71
C GLN A 94 5.37 10.14 15.24
N CYS A 95 6.42 10.59 14.54
CA CYS A 95 6.54 10.39 13.10
C CYS A 95 7.66 9.40 12.76
N VAL A 96 7.46 8.64 11.68
CA VAL A 96 8.47 7.85 10.99
C VAL A 96 8.32 8.05 9.49
N VAL A 97 9.44 8.09 8.78
CA VAL A 97 9.47 8.36 7.34
C VAL A 97 10.00 7.13 6.60
N ILE A 98 9.41 6.83 5.42
CA ILE A 98 9.92 5.81 4.49
C ILE A 98 10.07 6.47 3.12
N THR A 99 11.31 6.62 2.66
CA THR A 99 11.60 7.36 1.42
C THR A 99 12.92 6.90 0.80
N SER A 100 13.13 7.15 -0.49
CA SER A 100 14.44 6.96 -1.11
C SER A 100 15.33 8.21 -1.06
N GLY A 101 14.86 9.32 -0.50
CA GLY A 101 15.62 10.58 -0.41
C GLY A 101 14.70 11.80 -0.47
N GLY A 102 15.23 12.89 -1.04
CA GLY A 102 14.52 14.15 -1.27
C GLY A 102 14.20 14.95 -0.01
N VAL A 103 13.38 15.97 -0.18
CA VAL A 103 13.04 16.95 0.87
C VAL A 103 12.51 16.27 2.15
N LEU A 104 11.76 15.19 2.00
CA LEU A 104 11.20 14.47 3.15
C LEU A 104 12.31 13.85 4.03
N LEU A 105 13.36 13.29 3.40
CA LEU A 105 14.51 12.76 4.14
C LEU A 105 15.29 13.89 4.83
N GLU A 106 15.59 14.96 4.10
CA GLU A 106 16.31 16.13 4.62
C GLU A 106 15.63 16.71 5.87
N ARG A 107 14.29 16.83 5.83
CA ARG A 107 13.50 17.30 6.97
C ARG A 107 13.50 16.31 8.13
N ALA A 108 13.34 15.03 7.86
CA ALA A 108 13.36 14.00 8.89
C ALA A 108 14.71 13.97 9.63
N GLU A 109 15.83 14.07 8.89
CA GLU A 109 17.17 14.13 9.47
C GLU A 109 17.39 15.41 10.29
N ALA A 110 16.95 16.57 9.79
CA ALA A 110 17.08 17.84 10.49
C ALA A 110 16.28 17.91 11.80
N GLU A 111 15.22 17.12 11.91
CA GLU A 111 14.31 17.07 13.06
C GLU A 111 14.48 15.82 13.93
N ASP A 112 15.54 15.03 13.71
CA ASP A 112 15.80 13.75 14.38
C ASP A 112 14.61 12.77 14.32
N VAL A 113 13.86 12.77 13.21
CA VAL A 113 12.76 11.84 12.98
C VAL A 113 13.27 10.55 12.35
N PRO A 114 12.92 9.37 12.89
CA PRO A 114 13.28 8.09 12.31
C PRO A 114 12.95 7.98 10.81
N ALA A 115 13.94 7.62 10.00
CA ALA A 115 13.80 7.48 8.56
C ALA A 115 14.31 6.12 8.07
N ALA A 116 13.43 5.36 7.43
CA ALA A 116 13.78 4.14 6.70
C ALA A 116 14.13 4.53 5.26
N VAL A 117 15.43 4.61 4.95
CA VAL A 117 15.92 4.98 3.62
C VAL A 117 15.92 3.75 2.73
N ILE A 118 15.15 3.80 1.66
CA ILE A 118 14.98 2.70 0.69
C ILE A 118 15.74 2.99 -0.61
N PRO A 119 16.10 1.95 -1.39
CA PRO A 119 16.78 2.14 -2.67
C PRO A 119 15.98 3.00 -3.67
N GLY A 120 16.65 3.97 -4.29
CA GLY A 120 16.11 4.78 -5.37
C GLY A 120 16.22 4.10 -6.74
N GLY A 121 15.84 4.82 -7.81
CA GLY A 121 16.04 4.40 -9.22
C GLY A 121 14.93 3.53 -9.81
N LEU A 122 13.89 3.19 -9.05
CA LEU A 122 12.72 2.45 -9.54
C LEU A 122 11.57 3.40 -9.91
N ALA A 123 10.70 2.94 -10.80
CA ALA A 123 9.40 3.59 -10.93
C ALA A 123 8.60 3.39 -9.62
N PRO A 124 7.92 4.42 -9.07
CA PRO A 124 7.21 4.30 -7.79
C PRO A 124 6.23 3.12 -7.74
N ARG A 125 5.56 2.83 -8.85
CA ARG A 125 4.66 1.68 -9.00
C ARG A 125 5.35 0.32 -8.89
N SER A 126 6.67 0.26 -9.02
CA SER A 126 7.46 -0.97 -8.87
C SER A 126 8.11 -1.09 -7.49
N ALA A 127 8.00 -0.06 -6.65
CA ALA A 127 8.67 0.02 -5.36
C ALA A 127 7.85 -0.49 -4.17
N LEU A 128 6.68 -1.15 -4.41
CA LEU A 128 5.78 -1.58 -3.33
C LEU A 128 6.51 -2.36 -2.23
N GLY A 129 7.40 -3.30 -2.61
CA GLY A 129 8.14 -4.09 -1.63
C GLY A 129 9.04 -3.24 -0.71
N TYR A 130 9.63 -2.15 -1.24
CA TYR A 130 10.44 -1.23 -0.47
C TYR A 130 9.64 -0.24 0.38
N LEU A 131 8.36 -0.03 0.07
CA LEU A 131 7.48 0.82 0.87
C LEU A 131 6.73 0.01 1.92
N PHE A 132 6.26 -1.19 1.57
CA PHE A 132 5.45 -2.03 2.45
C PHE A 132 6.27 -2.76 3.52
N PHE A 133 7.37 -3.45 3.14
CA PHE A 133 8.09 -4.29 4.12
C PHE A 133 8.78 -3.51 5.23
N PRO A 134 9.42 -2.35 4.99
CA PRO A 134 9.89 -1.52 6.09
C PRO A 134 8.75 -1.05 7.00
N LEU A 135 7.62 -0.64 6.43
CA LEU A 135 6.44 -0.23 7.20
C LEU A 135 5.93 -1.37 8.09
N LEU A 136 5.82 -2.59 7.53
CA LEU A 136 5.40 -3.78 8.25
C LEU A 136 6.31 -4.10 9.43
N MET A 137 7.64 -4.07 9.22
CA MET A 137 8.62 -4.35 10.27
C MET A 137 8.66 -3.26 11.34
N ILE A 138 8.52 -1.99 10.95
CA ILE A 138 8.41 -0.88 11.90
C ILE A 138 7.14 -1.03 12.76
N ALA A 139 6.01 -1.34 12.14
CA ALA A 139 4.75 -1.55 12.87
C ALA A 139 4.86 -2.72 13.87
N ALA A 140 5.51 -3.83 13.49
CA ALA A 140 5.75 -4.96 14.38
C ALA A 140 6.69 -4.58 15.55
N ARG A 141 7.78 -3.87 15.28
CA ARG A 141 8.74 -3.43 16.31
C ARG A 141 8.17 -2.41 17.30
N LEU A 142 7.11 -1.72 16.93
CA LEU A 142 6.39 -0.75 17.76
C LEU A 142 5.11 -1.33 18.38
N ASP A 143 4.96 -2.66 18.39
CA ASP A 143 3.82 -3.38 18.95
C ASP A 143 2.45 -2.96 18.37
N VAL A 144 2.45 -2.42 17.14
CA VAL A 144 1.21 -2.10 16.41
C VAL A 144 0.52 -3.38 15.95
N LEU A 145 1.29 -4.41 15.61
CA LEU A 145 0.77 -5.75 15.31
C LEU A 145 1.84 -6.81 15.61
N ASP A 146 1.37 -8.03 15.91
CA ASP A 146 2.25 -9.19 16.08
C ASP A 146 2.39 -9.95 14.75
N ILE A 147 3.62 -10.27 14.36
CA ILE A 147 3.92 -11.04 13.16
C ILE A 147 4.88 -12.17 13.50
N GLN A 148 4.43 -13.39 13.26
CA GLN A 148 5.27 -14.55 13.47
C GLN A 148 6.36 -14.67 12.40
N GLN A 149 7.59 -14.97 12.80
CA GLN A 149 8.72 -15.14 11.86
C GLN A 149 8.44 -16.22 10.80
N SER A 150 7.70 -17.26 11.15
CA SER A 150 7.27 -18.33 10.21
C SER A 150 6.39 -17.78 9.09
N THR A 151 5.50 -16.83 9.39
CA THR A 151 4.65 -16.16 8.40
C THR A 151 5.47 -15.35 7.40
N LEU A 152 6.48 -14.62 7.89
CA LEU A 152 7.38 -13.85 7.02
C LEU A 152 8.20 -14.78 6.11
N THR A 153 8.68 -15.90 6.64
CA THR A 153 9.44 -16.89 5.85
C THR A 153 8.56 -17.49 4.75
N ALA A 154 7.36 -17.96 5.08
CA ALA A 154 6.41 -18.51 4.13
C ALA A 154 6.00 -17.49 3.05
N LEU A 155 5.80 -16.22 3.42
CA LEU A 155 5.52 -15.14 2.49
C LEU A 155 6.66 -14.95 1.47
N VAL A 156 7.90 -14.95 1.94
CA VAL A 156 9.07 -14.81 1.04
C VAL A 156 9.14 -15.98 0.06
N GLU A 157 9.00 -17.21 0.54
CA GLU A 157 9.03 -18.43 -0.30
C GLU A 157 7.90 -18.43 -1.34
N MET A 158 6.70 -18.03 -0.93
CA MET A 158 5.56 -17.88 -1.84
C MET A 158 5.84 -16.83 -2.94
N LEU A 159 6.37 -15.68 -2.59
CA LEU A 159 6.69 -14.62 -3.56
C LEU A 159 7.84 -15.01 -4.50
N GLU A 160 8.85 -15.74 -4.01
CA GLU A 160 9.92 -16.26 -4.84
C GLU A 160 9.40 -17.32 -5.84
N THR A 161 8.46 -18.16 -5.41
CA THR A 161 7.80 -19.15 -6.27
C THR A 161 6.94 -18.47 -7.33
N ALA A 162 6.07 -17.55 -6.94
CA ALA A 162 5.22 -16.80 -7.86
C ALA A 162 6.05 -16.00 -8.88
N THR A 163 7.19 -15.42 -8.45
CA THR A 163 8.08 -14.70 -9.37
C THR A 163 8.63 -15.61 -10.46
N LYS A 164 8.98 -16.85 -10.13
CA LYS A 164 9.46 -17.83 -11.12
C LYS A 164 8.33 -18.28 -12.05
N GLU A 165 7.16 -18.53 -11.50
CA GLU A 165 5.98 -18.94 -12.25
C GLU A 165 5.54 -17.90 -13.30
N TYR A 166 5.57 -16.61 -12.91
CA TYR A 166 5.15 -15.52 -13.80
C TYR A 166 6.30 -14.90 -14.61
N ALA A 167 7.56 -15.35 -14.45
CA ALA A 167 8.70 -14.78 -15.16
C ALA A 167 8.70 -15.07 -16.66
N ASP A 168 8.19 -16.22 -17.07
CA ASP A 168 8.11 -16.58 -18.48
C ASP A 168 6.85 -16.00 -19.11
N TYR A 169 7.01 -14.84 -19.72
CA TYR A 169 5.93 -14.15 -20.46
C TYR A 169 5.68 -14.72 -21.87
N LEU A 170 6.46 -15.71 -22.31
CA LEU A 170 6.24 -16.44 -23.57
C LEU A 170 5.45 -17.73 -23.34
N ASP A 171 5.37 -18.20 -22.12
CA ASP A 171 4.55 -19.35 -21.75
C ASP A 171 3.05 -19.01 -21.89
N ARG A 172 2.37 -19.76 -22.78
CA ARG A 172 0.93 -19.57 -23.04
C ARG A 172 0.03 -20.02 -21.88
N ASP A 173 0.54 -20.83 -20.97
CA ASP A 173 -0.17 -21.28 -19.78
C ASP A 173 0.01 -20.31 -18.61
N ASN A 174 0.88 -19.29 -18.76
CA ASN A 174 1.05 -18.24 -17.79
C ASN A 174 -0.27 -17.47 -17.59
N GLN A 175 -0.85 -17.58 -16.39
CA GLN A 175 -2.16 -17.01 -16.09
C GLN A 175 -2.22 -15.49 -16.26
N ALA A 176 -1.12 -14.78 -16.05
CA ALA A 176 -1.06 -13.35 -16.30
C ALA A 176 -1.24 -13.01 -17.79
N ILE A 177 -0.65 -13.82 -18.68
CA ILE A 177 -0.81 -13.69 -20.13
C ILE A 177 -2.24 -14.03 -20.55
N VAL A 178 -2.78 -15.15 -20.04
CA VAL A 178 -4.16 -15.59 -20.32
C VAL A 178 -5.17 -14.50 -19.95
N ILE A 179 -5.00 -13.87 -18.80
CA ILE A 179 -5.86 -12.77 -18.35
C ILE A 179 -5.66 -11.55 -19.27
N ALA A 180 -4.41 -11.16 -19.54
CA ALA A 180 -4.10 -10.01 -20.38
C ALA A 180 -4.72 -10.12 -21.78
N GLU A 181 -4.65 -11.29 -22.42
CA GLU A 181 -5.30 -11.54 -23.72
C GLU A 181 -6.82 -11.32 -23.68
N LYS A 182 -7.49 -11.74 -22.59
CA LYS A 182 -8.93 -11.54 -22.41
C LYS A 182 -9.32 -10.08 -22.20
N LEU A 183 -8.39 -9.25 -21.72
CA LEU A 183 -8.62 -7.82 -21.45
C LEU A 183 -8.41 -6.94 -22.69
N VAL A 184 -7.75 -7.41 -23.73
CA VAL A 184 -7.49 -6.63 -24.95
C VAL A 184 -8.81 -6.09 -25.55
N GLY A 185 -8.90 -4.78 -25.70
CA GLY A 185 -10.06 -4.10 -26.29
C GLY A 185 -11.31 -4.07 -25.40
N ARG A 186 -11.21 -4.44 -24.15
CA ARG A 186 -12.32 -4.42 -23.18
C ARG A 186 -11.99 -3.51 -22.00
N LEU A 187 -13.04 -3.07 -21.31
CA LEU A 187 -12.92 -2.36 -20.05
C LEU A 187 -12.86 -3.36 -18.88
N PRO A 188 -11.73 -3.47 -18.16
CA PRO A 188 -11.65 -4.31 -16.99
C PRO A 188 -12.51 -3.78 -15.84
N VAL A 189 -13.33 -4.64 -15.25
CA VAL A 189 -14.07 -4.40 -14.01
C VAL A 189 -13.70 -5.49 -13.02
N LEU A 190 -13.12 -5.08 -11.89
CA LEU A 190 -12.52 -5.96 -10.90
C LEU A 190 -13.43 -6.04 -9.67
N TYR A 191 -13.78 -7.23 -9.24
CA TYR A 191 -14.55 -7.47 -8.02
C TYR A 191 -13.81 -8.38 -7.06
N ALA A 192 -13.96 -8.16 -5.77
CA ALA A 192 -13.53 -9.09 -4.73
C ALA A 192 -14.34 -8.90 -3.45
N ALA A 193 -14.24 -9.82 -2.51
CA ALA A 193 -14.77 -9.65 -1.18
C ALA A 193 -14.11 -8.47 -0.47
N GLN A 194 -14.88 -7.71 0.31
CA GLN A 194 -14.38 -6.54 1.03
C GLN A 194 -13.27 -6.93 2.01
N ALA A 195 -13.49 -7.99 2.78
CA ALA A 195 -12.52 -8.43 3.78
C ALA A 195 -11.19 -8.85 3.14
N GLY A 196 -10.20 -8.00 3.21
CA GLY A 196 -8.82 -8.28 2.86
C GLY A 196 -8.43 -8.06 1.39
N MET A 197 -9.36 -7.93 0.47
CA MET A 197 -9.04 -7.87 -0.96
C MET A 197 -9.19 -6.49 -1.59
N GLU A 198 -9.79 -5.52 -0.91
CA GLU A 198 -9.99 -4.18 -1.46
C GLU A 198 -8.67 -3.49 -1.87
N ALA A 199 -7.62 -3.63 -1.05
CA ALA A 199 -6.31 -3.09 -1.35
C ALA A 199 -5.68 -3.74 -2.61
N VAL A 200 -5.91 -5.04 -2.80
CA VAL A 200 -5.46 -5.78 -3.99
C VAL A 200 -6.16 -5.26 -5.23
N LEU A 201 -7.49 -5.07 -5.18
CA LEU A 201 -8.26 -4.51 -6.30
C LEU A 201 -7.79 -3.11 -6.69
N ILE A 202 -7.63 -2.21 -5.72
CA ILE A 202 -7.12 -0.85 -5.95
C ILE A 202 -5.73 -0.92 -6.59
N ARG A 203 -4.86 -1.79 -6.06
CA ARG A 203 -3.52 -1.97 -6.61
C ARG A 203 -3.54 -2.48 -8.03
N TRP A 204 -4.33 -3.50 -8.32
CA TRP A 204 -4.43 -4.10 -9.66
C TRP A 204 -4.98 -3.10 -10.67
N ARG A 205 -6.04 -2.39 -10.32
CA ARG A 205 -6.58 -1.29 -11.14
C ARG A 205 -5.49 -0.27 -11.49
N CYS A 206 -4.80 0.27 -10.48
CA CYS A 206 -3.72 1.25 -10.71
C CYS A 206 -2.60 0.69 -11.59
N GLN A 207 -2.25 -0.60 -11.47
CA GLN A 207 -1.24 -1.23 -12.33
C GLN A 207 -1.71 -1.33 -13.78
N ILE A 208 -2.97 -1.65 -14.03
CA ILE A 208 -3.56 -1.64 -15.39
C ILE A 208 -3.51 -0.22 -15.96
N GLU A 209 -3.96 0.77 -15.21
CA GLU A 209 -3.99 2.18 -15.62
C GLU A 209 -2.57 2.71 -15.93
N GLU A 210 -1.62 2.48 -15.04
CA GLU A 210 -0.26 3.02 -15.16
C GLU A 210 0.61 2.29 -16.20
N ASN A 211 0.47 0.97 -16.38
CA ASN A 211 1.33 0.19 -17.28
C ASN A 211 0.66 -0.05 -18.64
N ALA A 212 -0.60 -0.47 -18.68
CA ALA A 212 -1.31 -0.76 -19.93
C ALA A 212 -1.97 0.49 -20.54
N LYS A 213 -2.04 1.63 -19.82
CA LYS A 213 -2.71 2.87 -20.25
C LYS A 213 -4.20 2.64 -20.59
N MET A 214 -4.83 1.74 -19.86
CA MET A 214 -6.23 1.38 -19.99
C MET A 214 -6.98 1.85 -18.75
N LEU A 215 -8.20 2.36 -18.93
CA LEU A 215 -9.11 2.55 -17.79
C LEU A 215 -9.49 1.19 -17.21
N ALA A 216 -9.61 1.13 -15.90
CA ALA A 216 -10.14 -0.01 -15.17
C ALA A 216 -10.99 0.47 -13.99
N TYR A 217 -11.98 -0.33 -13.60
CA TYR A 217 -12.84 -0.04 -12.45
C TYR A 217 -12.82 -1.19 -11.46
N SER A 218 -13.13 -0.89 -10.21
CA SER A 218 -13.20 -1.92 -9.16
C SER A 218 -14.28 -1.59 -8.16
N ASN A 219 -14.93 -2.62 -7.64
CA ASN A 219 -15.83 -2.52 -6.51
C ASN A 219 -15.73 -3.80 -5.66
N VAL A 220 -16.33 -3.79 -4.47
CA VAL A 220 -16.24 -4.89 -3.50
C VAL A 220 -17.62 -5.45 -3.18
N PHE A 221 -17.66 -6.76 -2.88
CA PHE A 221 -18.82 -7.39 -2.24
C PHE A 221 -18.76 -7.13 -0.73
N PRO A 222 -19.88 -6.91 -0.05
CA PRO A 222 -21.26 -6.97 -0.55
C PRO A 222 -21.79 -5.64 -1.12
N GLU A 223 -21.03 -4.54 -1.08
CA GLU A 223 -21.51 -3.20 -1.46
C GLU A 223 -22.07 -3.18 -2.89
N MET A 224 -21.36 -3.79 -3.86
CA MET A 224 -21.83 -3.83 -5.25
C MET A 224 -23.21 -4.51 -5.40
N ASN A 225 -23.56 -5.43 -4.52
CA ASN A 225 -24.86 -6.13 -4.56
C ASN A 225 -26.04 -5.23 -4.14
N HIS A 226 -25.78 -4.13 -3.45
CA HIS A 226 -26.80 -3.21 -3.01
C HIS A 226 -27.17 -2.14 -4.05
N ASN A 227 -26.25 -1.82 -4.94
CA ASN A 227 -26.42 -0.71 -5.88
C ASN A 227 -26.01 -1.05 -7.31
N GLU A 228 -24.76 -1.46 -7.53
CA GLU A 228 -24.20 -1.61 -8.88
C GLU A 228 -24.80 -2.78 -9.67
N ILE A 229 -25.24 -3.85 -8.99
CA ILE A 229 -25.77 -5.05 -9.66
C ILE A 229 -26.93 -4.75 -10.61
N VAL A 230 -27.80 -3.78 -10.27
CA VAL A 230 -28.91 -3.38 -11.14
C VAL A 230 -28.43 -2.65 -12.40
N GLY A 231 -27.24 -2.06 -12.36
CA GLY A 231 -26.62 -1.42 -13.53
C GLY A 231 -26.21 -2.42 -14.61
N TRP A 232 -26.07 -3.70 -14.26
CA TRP A 232 -25.70 -4.77 -15.20
C TRP A 232 -26.87 -5.21 -16.11
N GLU A 233 -28.06 -4.66 -15.93
CA GLU A 233 -29.21 -4.83 -16.83
C GLU A 233 -29.15 -3.94 -18.09
N GLN A 234 -27.97 -3.37 -18.38
CA GLN A 234 -27.76 -2.43 -19.47
C GLN A 234 -27.72 -3.10 -20.86
N SER A 235 -27.62 -2.24 -21.89
CA SER A 235 -27.47 -2.64 -23.27
C SER A 235 -26.41 -3.72 -23.48
N PRO A 236 -26.74 -4.82 -24.18
CA PRO A 236 -25.79 -5.89 -24.49
C PRO A 236 -24.52 -5.43 -25.20
N ASP A 237 -24.60 -4.34 -25.97
CA ASP A 237 -23.45 -3.81 -26.71
C ASP A 237 -22.42 -3.16 -25.78
N LEU A 238 -22.85 -2.52 -24.70
CA LEU A 238 -21.97 -2.01 -23.66
C LEU A 238 -21.31 -3.19 -22.90
N LEU A 239 -22.12 -4.15 -22.46
CA LEU A 239 -21.66 -5.28 -21.65
C LEU A 239 -20.63 -6.16 -22.40
N ARG A 240 -20.74 -6.32 -23.72
CA ARG A 240 -19.75 -7.04 -24.53
C ARG A 240 -18.36 -6.40 -24.52
N ARG A 241 -18.27 -5.12 -24.18
CA ARG A 241 -16.99 -4.38 -24.09
C ARG A 241 -16.39 -4.42 -22.69
N ILE A 242 -17.02 -5.08 -21.76
CA ILE A 242 -16.56 -5.21 -20.37
C ILE A 242 -15.97 -6.60 -20.17
N ALA A 243 -14.88 -6.69 -19.42
CA ALA A 243 -14.33 -7.94 -18.91
C ALA A 243 -14.39 -7.90 -17.37
N VAL A 244 -15.14 -8.82 -16.79
CA VAL A 244 -15.25 -8.95 -15.34
C VAL A 244 -14.20 -9.93 -14.83
N LEU A 245 -13.50 -9.54 -13.80
CA LEU A 245 -12.56 -10.36 -13.03
C LEU A 245 -13.04 -10.43 -11.58
N VAL A 246 -13.14 -11.64 -11.02
CA VAL A 246 -13.59 -11.87 -9.65
C VAL A 246 -12.52 -12.69 -8.89
#